data_ca22a9e345f3546b1e27c3f730de9a0f
#
_entry.id   ca22a9e345f3546b1e27c3f730de9a0f
#
_cell.length_a   1.000
_cell.length_b   1.000
_cell.length_c   1.000
_cell.angle_alpha   90.00
_cell.angle_beta   90.00
_cell.angle_gamma   90.00
#
_symmetry.space_group_name_H-M   'P 1'
#
loop_
_entity.id
_entity.type
_entity.pdbx_description
1 polymer ?
#
loop_
_entity_poly.entity_id
_entity_poly.type
_entity_poly.pdbx_seq_one_letter_code
_entity_poly.pdbx_strand_id
1 'polypeptide(L)'
;MSGMEKFFINGATLEVELADNFFGRLRGLMFRRRLEEGKGLLLAPCNSVHMLFMRFAIDVVYLDENFCIKKIVRDLTPWLGISACFGAWGALELPSGAAERLKLAVGQRFTRNLNL
;
A
#
# COMPACT_ATOMS: atom_id res chain seq x y z
N MET A 1 13.03 -11.06 2.66
CA MET A 1 13.40 -10.04 3.64
C MET A 1 12.80 -8.71 3.26
N SER A 2 12.24 -8.01 4.21
CA SER A 2 11.67 -6.69 3.94
C SER A 2 12.74 -5.61 4.06
N GLY A 3 12.50 -4.47 3.43
CA GLY A 3 13.38 -3.31 3.47
C GLY A 3 12.55 -2.05 3.45
N MET A 4 13.22 -0.92 3.41
CA MET A 4 12.57 0.39 3.36
C MET A 4 13.02 1.12 2.10
N GLU A 5 12.07 1.78 1.44
CA GLU A 5 12.33 2.63 0.30
C GLU A 5 11.56 3.93 0.44
N LYS A 6 11.99 4.95 -0.31
CA LYS A 6 11.23 6.18 -0.44
C LYS A 6 10.51 6.20 -1.77
N PHE A 7 9.23 6.53 -1.73
CA PHE A 7 8.41 6.72 -2.91
C PHE A 7 8.02 8.18 -3.00
N PHE A 8 8.00 8.72 -4.22
CA PHE A 8 7.68 10.12 -4.47
C PHE A 8 6.50 10.21 -5.42
N ILE A 9 5.55 11.06 -5.09
CA ILE A 9 4.40 11.33 -5.95
C ILE A 9 3.79 12.68 -5.58
N ASN A 10 3.44 13.46 -6.60
CA ASN A 10 2.73 14.74 -6.42
C ASN A 10 3.40 15.67 -5.40
N GLY A 11 4.73 15.69 -5.39
CA GLY A 11 5.49 16.54 -4.47
C GLY A 11 5.63 16.01 -3.07
N ALA A 12 5.09 14.84 -2.77
CA ALA A 12 5.16 14.21 -1.45
C ALA A 12 6.14 13.05 -1.44
N THR A 13 6.66 12.74 -0.27
CA THR A 13 7.55 11.61 -0.03
C THR A 13 6.89 10.65 0.94
N LEU A 14 6.95 9.36 0.61
CA LEU A 14 6.48 8.28 1.49
C LEU A 14 7.65 7.38 1.85
N GLU A 15 7.71 6.98 3.10
CA GLU A 15 8.60 5.91 3.54
C GLU A 15 7.83 4.60 3.45
N VAL A 16 8.27 3.70 2.59
CA VAL A 16 7.55 2.47 2.29
C VAL A 16 8.34 1.26 2.76
N GLU A 17 7.71 0.49 3.62
CA GLU A 17 8.23 -0.81 4.04
C GLU A 17 7.86 -1.84 2.97
N LEU A 18 8.79 -2.71 2.63
CA LEU A 18 8.58 -3.74 1.61
C LEU A 18 8.32 -5.09 2.26
N ALA A 19 7.25 -5.75 1.88
CA ALA A 19 6.93 -7.10 2.31
C ALA A 19 6.86 -8.00 1.07
N ASP A 20 8.02 -8.54 0.69
CA ASP A 20 8.18 -9.30 -0.54
C ASP A 20 8.30 -10.81 -0.33
N ASN A 21 8.28 -11.29 0.92
CA ASN A 21 8.26 -12.71 1.21
C ASN A 21 6.84 -13.15 1.60
N PHE A 22 6.61 -14.47 1.56
CA PHE A 22 5.29 -15.03 1.79
C PHE A 22 4.69 -14.61 3.14
N PHE A 23 5.44 -14.77 4.21
CA PHE A 23 4.93 -14.45 5.55
C PHE A 23 4.72 -12.97 5.75
N GLY A 24 5.61 -12.13 5.20
CA GLY A 24 5.44 -10.68 5.26
C GLY A 24 4.18 -10.23 4.56
N ARG A 25 3.89 -10.78 3.36
CA ARG A 25 2.67 -10.44 2.63
C ARG A 25 1.42 -10.94 3.36
N LEU A 26 1.46 -12.14 3.90
CA LEU A 26 0.32 -12.71 4.61
C LEU A 26 -0.02 -11.88 5.85
N ARG A 27 1.00 -11.49 6.59
CA ARG A 27 0.81 -10.71 7.80
C ARG A 27 0.38 -9.27 7.51
N GLY A 28 1.04 -8.61 6.56
CA GLY A 28 0.77 -7.21 6.23
C GLY A 28 0.76 -6.35 7.48
N LEU A 29 -0.34 -5.60 7.68
CA LEU A 29 -0.54 -4.74 8.85
C LEU A 29 -1.36 -5.40 9.95
N MET A 30 -1.60 -6.73 9.86
CA MET A 30 -2.37 -7.44 10.88
C MET A 30 -1.75 -7.23 12.26
N PHE A 31 -2.60 -7.05 13.27
CA PHE A 31 -2.22 -6.85 14.66
C PHE A 31 -1.49 -5.55 14.99
N ARG A 32 -1.15 -4.74 14.00
CA ARG A 32 -0.58 -3.41 14.28
C ARG A 32 -1.67 -2.49 14.81
N ARG A 33 -1.26 -1.46 15.54
CA ARG A 33 -2.20 -0.49 16.12
C ARG A 33 -2.56 0.61 15.14
N ARG A 34 -1.63 0.97 14.27
CA ARG A 34 -1.82 2.04 13.29
C ARG A 34 -0.74 1.99 12.22
N LEU A 35 -0.99 2.75 11.16
CA LEU A 35 0.00 3.07 10.15
C LEU A 35 0.16 4.58 10.15
N GLU A 36 1.38 5.06 10.38
CA GLU A 36 1.63 6.48 10.54
C GLU A 36 1.57 7.25 9.23
N GLU A 37 1.23 8.54 9.32
CA GLU A 37 1.27 9.44 8.18
C GLU A 37 2.66 9.45 7.55
N GLY A 38 2.70 9.52 6.23
CA GLY A 38 3.95 9.52 5.48
C GLY A 38 4.58 8.15 5.34
N LYS A 39 3.94 7.11 5.83
CA LYS A 39 4.44 5.74 5.74
C LYS A 39 3.47 4.85 4.99
N GLY A 40 4.00 3.76 4.43
CA GLY A 40 3.21 2.77 3.73
C GLY A 40 3.85 1.40 3.81
N LEU A 41 3.07 0.39 3.43
CA LEU A 41 3.55 -0.98 3.32
C LEU A 41 3.21 -1.50 1.92
N LEU A 42 4.23 -1.90 1.19
CA LEU A 42 4.05 -2.51 -0.14
C LEU A 42 4.11 -4.02 -0.02
N LEU A 43 3.03 -4.66 -0.43
CA LEU A 43 2.94 -6.12 -0.53
C LEU A 43 3.10 -6.47 -2.02
N ALA A 44 4.17 -7.20 -2.35
CA ALA A 44 4.40 -7.58 -3.73
C ALA A 44 5.10 -8.95 -3.81
N PRO A 45 4.64 -9.83 -4.69
CA PRO A 45 3.44 -9.71 -5.51
C PRO A 45 2.15 -9.83 -4.68
N CYS A 46 1.14 -9.06 -5.03
CA CYS A 46 -0.13 -9.07 -4.30
C CYS A 46 -1.21 -8.42 -5.14
N ASN A 47 -2.37 -9.06 -5.29
CA ASN A 47 -3.47 -8.50 -6.06
C ASN A 47 -4.78 -8.47 -5.26
N SER A 48 -4.73 -8.76 -3.97
CA SER A 48 -5.91 -8.69 -3.12
C SER A 48 -5.51 -8.41 -1.68
N VAL A 49 -6.40 -7.79 -0.93
CA VAL A 49 -6.18 -7.42 0.47
C VAL A 49 -7.42 -7.79 1.27
N HIS A 50 -7.21 -8.44 2.40
CA HIS A 50 -8.26 -8.65 3.39
C HIS A 50 -7.91 -7.89 4.66
N MET A 51 -8.94 -7.56 5.44
CA MET A 51 -8.81 -6.74 6.64
C MET A 51 -8.96 -7.53 7.93
N LEU A 52 -8.88 -8.86 7.86
CA LEU A 52 -8.93 -9.72 9.05
C LEU A 52 -7.80 -9.34 10.01
N PHE A 53 -8.12 -9.20 11.28
CA PHE A 53 -7.20 -8.82 12.35
C PHE A 53 -6.61 -7.41 12.21
N MET A 54 -7.19 -6.58 11.36
CA MET A 54 -6.81 -5.18 11.27
C MET A 54 -7.56 -4.37 12.32
N ARG A 55 -6.87 -3.41 12.94
CA ARG A 55 -7.43 -2.56 13.99
C ARG A 55 -7.83 -1.18 13.49
N PHE A 56 -7.56 -0.88 12.22
CA PHE A 56 -7.78 0.45 11.65
C PHE A 56 -8.06 0.31 10.17
N ALA A 57 -8.78 1.26 9.63
CA ALA A 57 -9.05 1.35 8.19
C ALA A 57 -7.79 1.80 7.45
N ILE A 58 -7.67 1.41 6.20
CA ILE A 58 -6.54 1.81 5.35
C ILE A 58 -7.03 2.19 3.95
N ASP A 59 -6.19 2.93 3.24
CA ASP A 59 -6.32 3.07 1.80
C ASP A 59 -5.42 2.03 1.14
N VAL A 60 -5.89 1.42 0.06
CA VAL A 60 -5.12 0.43 -0.71
C VAL A 60 -4.93 0.95 -2.12
N VAL A 61 -3.69 1.06 -2.55
CA VAL A 61 -3.34 1.52 -3.89
C VAL A 61 -2.69 0.35 -4.63
N TYR A 62 -3.42 -0.19 -5.60
CA TYR A 62 -2.90 -1.29 -6.41
C TYR A 62 -2.02 -0.76 -7.52
N LEU A 63 -0.87 -1.39 -7.69
CA LEU A 63 0.17 -0.95 -8.62
C LEU A 63 0.48 -2.03 -9.64
N ASP A 64 0.88 -1.62 -10.84
CA ASP A 64 1.53 -2.52 -11.78
C ASP A 64 3.03 -2.58 -11.52
N GLU A 65 3.75 -3.34 -12.33
CA GLU A 65 5.20 -3.55 -12.17
C GLU A 65 6.02 -2.27 -12.36
N ASN A 66 5.44 -1.26 -12.99
CA ASN A 66 6.08 0.04 -13.20
C ASN A 66 5.68 1.06 -12.15
N PHE A 67 4.97 0.63 -11.11
CA PHE A 67 4.46 1.50 -10.04
C PHE A 67 3.41 2.50 -10.50
N CYS A 68 2.72 2.17 -11.60
CA CYS A 68 1.56 2.92 -12.03
C CYS A 68 0.33 2.47 -11.24
N ILE A 69 -0.47 3.42 -10.81
CA ILE A 69 -1.67 3.15 -10.04
C ILE A 69 -2.76 2.58 -10.94
N LYS A 70 -3.23 1.38 -10.61
CA LYS A 70 -4.28 0.69 -11.35
C LYS A 70 -5.65 0.82 -10.69
N LYS A 71 -5.69 0.88 -9.36
CA LYS A 71 -6.94 0.97 -8.62
C LYS A 71 -6.65 1.55 -7.24
N ILE A 72 -7.56 2.38 -6.76
CA ILE A 72 -7.50 2.94 -5.41
C ILE A 72 -8.75 2.52 -4.67
N VAL A 73 -8.58 1.93 -3.49
CA VAL A 73 -9.67 1.58 -2.58
C VAL A 73 -9.47 2.41 -1.32
N ARG A 74 -10.42 3.31 -1.05
CA ARG A 74 -10.30 4.22 0.08
C ARG A 74 -11.04 3.69 1.28
N ASP A 75 -10.45 3.90 2.45
CA ASP A 75 -11.08 3.65 3.75
C ASP A 75 -11.63 2.23 3.85
N LEU A 76 -10.79 1.25 3.54
CA LEU A 76 -11.17 -0.15 3.63
C LEU A 76 -11.36 -0.54 5.09
N THR A 77 -12.53 -1.07 5.40
CA THR A 77 -12.99 -1.29 6.78
C THR A 77 -12.20 -2.39 7.49
N PRO A 78 -11.80 -2.16 8.77
CA PRO A 78 -11.18 -3.22 9.56
C PRO A 78 -12.07 -4.45 9.67
N TRP A 79 -11.44 -5.61 9.75
CA TRP A 79 -12.06 -6.94 9.92
C TRP A 79 -12.85 -7.42 8.71
N LEU A 80 -13.82 -6.65 8.23
CA LEU A 80 -14.75 -7.09 7.19
C LEU A 80 -14.33 -6.68 5.77
N GLY A 81 -13.42 -5.73 5.66
CA GLY A 81 -13.03 -5.22 4.35
C GLY A 81 -12.27 -6.25 3.53
N ILE A 82 -12.56 -6.26 2.24
CA ILE A 82 -11.85 -7.09 1.27
C ILE A 82 -11.86 -6.36 -0.06
N SER A 83 -10.75 -6.43 -0.78
CA SER A 83 -10.65 -5.85 -2.11
C SER A 83 -9.70 -6.66 -2.98
N ALA A 84 -9.81 -6.48 -4.28
CA ALA A 84 -8.93 -7.12 -5.24
C ALA A 84 -8.78 -6.25 -6.48
N CYS A 85 -7.66 -6.43 -7.15
CA CYS A 85 -7.41 -5.84 -8.46
C CYS A 85 -6.66 -6.86 -9.29
N PHE A 86 -7.40 -7.61 -10.11
CA PHE A 86 -6.78 -8.63 -10.94
C PHE A 86 -5.83 -7.98 -11.93
N GLY A 87 -4.66 -8.56 -12.06
CA GLY A 87 -3.59 -7.99 -12.89
C GLY A 87 -2.69 -7.00 -12.15
N ALA A 88 -2.97 -6.67 -10.90
CA ALA A 88 -2.05 -5.87 -10.11
C ALA A 88 -0.80 -6.69 -9.77
N TRP A 89 0.33 -6.00 -9.77
CA TRP A 89 1.58 -6.59 -9.32
C TRP A 89 1.75 -6.46 -7.81
N GLY A 90 1.31 -5.36 -7.25
CA GLY A 90 1.45 -5.11 -5.82
C GLY A 90 0.33 -4.27 -5.25
N ALA A 91 0.24 -4.26 -3.93
CA ALA A 91 -0.72 -3.47 -3.17
C ALA A 91 0.03 -2.62 -2.16
N LEU A 92 -0.11 -1.31 -2.28
CA LEU A 92 0.48 -0.34 -1.35
C LEU A 92 -0.58 0.05 -0.34
N GLU A 93 -0.35 -0.30 0.92
CA GLU A 93 -1.25 0.03 2.02
C GLU A 93 -0.80 1.35 2.66
N LEU A 94 -1.73 2.28 2.77
CA LEU A 94 -1.50 3.63 3.30
C LEU A 94 -2.49 3.93 4.41
N PRO A 95 -2.18 4.91 5.28
CA PRO A 95 -3.17 5.36 6.27
C PRO A 95 -4.45 5.82 5.59
N SER A 96 -5.59 5.56 6.23
CA SER A 96 -6.87 6.01 5.71
C SER A 96 -6.87 7.51 5.46
N GLY A 97 -7.32 7.91 4.28
CA GLY A 97 -7.31 9.31 3.85
C GLY A 97 -6.05 9.74 3.11
N ALA A 98 -5.01 8.93 3.08
CA ALA A 98 -3.76 9.29 2.41
C ALA A 98 -3.94 9.47 0.90
N ALA A 99 -4.79 8.65 0.27
CA ALA A 99 -5.04 8.77 -1.16
C ALA A 99 -5.59 10.15 -1.53
N GLU A 100 -6.46 10.71 -0.69
CA GLU A 100 -7.00 12.04 -0.91
C GLU A 100 -5.95 13.13 -0.61
N ARG A 101 -5.27 13.03 0.52
CA ARG A 101 -4.24 14.02 0.88
C ARG A 101 -3.13 14.11 -0.15
N LEU A 102 -2.70 12.97 -0.68
CA LEU A 102 -1.64 12.90 -1.68
C LEU A 102 -2.14 13.13 -3.09
N LYS A 103 -3.46 13.30 -3.27
CA LYS A 103 -4.10 13.53 -4.58
C LYS A 103 -3.80 12.39 -5.55
N LEU A 104 -3.85 11.15 -5.06
CA LEU A 104 -3.59 9.99 -5.90
C LEU A 104 -4.73 9.75 -6.88
N ALA A 105 -4.37 9.36 -8.09
CA ALA A 105 -5.34 9.02 -9.14
C ALA A 105 -4.80 7.86 -9.97
N VAL A 106 -5.74 7.06 -10.49
CA VAL A 106 -5.40 5.97 -11.40
C VAL A 106 -4.65 6.53 -12.61
N GLY A 107 -3.58 5.85 -12.99
CA GLY A 107 -2.70 6.26 -14.09
C GLY A 107 -1.48 7.03 -13.65
N GLN A 108 -1.45 7.56 -12.45
CA GLN A 108 -0.25 8.18 -11.91
C GLN A 108 0.79 7.13 -11.56
N ARG A 109 2.04 7.54 -11.47
CA ARG A 109 3.15 6.65 -11.23
C ARG A 109 4.01 7.15 -10.08
N PHE A 110 4.33 6.26 -9.15
CA PHE A 110 5.30 6.56 -8.11
C PHE A 110 6.71 6.52 -8.67
N THR A 111 7.55 7.45 -8.23
CA THR A 111 8.98 7.43 -8.46
C THR A 111 9.64 6.85 -7.22
N ARG A 112 10.59 5.96 -7.41
CA ARG A 112 11.30 5.31 -6.31
C ARG A 112 12.68 5.88 -6.18
N ASN A 113 13.13 6.02 -4.95
CA ASN A 113 14.54 6.26 -4.67
C ASN A 113 15.12 4.96 -4.13
N LEU A 114 15.88 4.28 -4.96
CA LEU A 114 16.64 3.11 -4.53
C LEU A 114 17.89 3.62 -3.86
N ASN A 115 17.92 3.57 -2.56
CA ASN A 115 19.13 3.88 -1.80
C ASN A 115 20.15 2.79 -2.07
N LEU A 116 21.08 3.14 -2.89
CA LEU A 116 22.18 2.24 -3.19
C LEU A 116 23.34 2.49 -2.23
#